data_c85ad5e7171c91578f3db234b0e9fd63
#
_entry.id   c85ad5e7171c91578f3db234b0e9fd63
#
_cell.length_a   1.000
_cell.length_b   1.000
_cell.length_c   1.000
_cell.angle_alpha   90.00
_cell.angle_beta   90.00
_cell.angle_gamma   90.00
#
_symmetry.space_group_name_H-M   'P 1'
#
loop_
_entity.id
_entity.type
_entity.pdbx_description
1 polymer ?
#
loop_
_entity_poly.entity_id
_entity_poly.type
_entity_poly.pdbx_seq_one_letter_code
_entity_poly.pdbx_strand_id
1 'polypeptide(L)'
;EPGQGEPTLRVALATAHLPLKDVSAAITLDSRPVTFDIIHADLQQKFGIAAPRILVTGLNPHAGEGGYLGREEIDVIAPAIAAAQARGIDARGPYPADTLFQHKYLADADCVLAMYHDQGLPVLKYATFGRGINITLGLPLIRTSVDHGTALDLAAQGLGLADCHSMEQ
;
A
#
# COMPACT_ATOMS: atom_id res chain seq x y z
N GLU A 1 31.21 -6.45 -7.15
CA GLU A 1 30.48 -6.27 -5.86
C GLU A 1 29.03 -6.63 -6.11
N PRO A 2 28.36 -7.43 -5.27
CA PRO A 2 26.94 -7.69 -5.43
C PRO A 2 26.20 -6.37 -5.23
N GLY A 3 25.44 -5.94 -6.23
CA GLY A 3 24.73 -4.67 -6.27
C GLY A 3 23.90 -4.46 -5.00
N GLN A 4 23.97 -3.26 -4.46
CA GLN A 4 23.00 -2.79 -3.47
C GLN A 4 21.62 -2.99 -4.10
N GLY A 5 20.81 -3.87 -3.50
CA GLY A 5 19.49 -4.17 -4.02
C GLY A 5 18.68 -2.87 -4.17
N GLU A 6 18.03 -2.71 -5.31
CA GLU A 6 17.09 -1.61 -5.51
C GLU A 6 16.11 -1.59 -4.33
N PRO A 7 15.81 -0.41 -3.76
CA PRO A 7 14.91 -0.33 -2.63
C PRO A 7 13.55 -0.91 -3.01
N THR A 8 13.15 -1.95 -2.32
CA THR A 8 11.87 -2.64 -2.58
C THR A 8 10.73 -1.75 -2.07
N LEU A 9 9.96 -1.16 -2.97
CA LEU A 9 8.76 -0.43 -2.61
C LEU A 9 7.60 -1.41 -2.38
N ARG A 10 7.03 -1.40 -1.17
CA ARG A 10 5.80 -2.15 -0.83
C ARG A 10 4.69 -1.16 -0.54
N VAL A 11 3.55 -1.36 -1.20
CA VAL A 11 2.35 -0.54 -1.01
C VAL A 11 1.20 -1.44 -0.60
N ALA A 12 0.61 -1.15 0.56
CA ALA A 12 -0.64 -1.74 1.02
C ALA A 12 -1.78 -0.74 0.80
N LEU A 13 -2.98 -1.26 0.59
CA LEU A 13 -4.17 -0.46 0.36
C LEU A 13 -5.15 -0.61 1.51
N ALA A 14 -5.63 0.50 2.03
CA ALA A 14 -6.68 0.52 3.04
C ALA A 14 -8.07 0.21 2.44
N THR A 15 -8.30 0.68 1.22
CA THR A 15 -9.45 0.32 0.38
C THR A 15 -8.93 0.00 -1.01
N ALA A 16 -9.49 -1.03 -1.66
CA ALA A 16 -9.05 -1.47 -2.98
C ALA A 16 -10.01 -0.96 -4.08
N HIS A 17 -10.89 -1.81 -4.58
CA HIS A 17 -11.74 -1.52 -5.73
C HIS A 17 -13.09 -0.92 -5.31
N LEU A 18 -13.08 0.31 -4.79
CA LEU A 18 -14.28 1.07 -4.46
C LEU A 18 -14.45 2.25 -5.44
N PRO A 19 -15.70 2.65 -5.74
CA PRO A 19 -15.95 3.94 -6.37
C PRO A 19 -15.33 5.06 -5.50
N LEU A 20 -14.67 6.04 -6.12
CA LEU A 20 -13.96 7.08 -5.39
C LEU A 20 -14.85 7.83 -4.39
N LYS A 21 -16.12 8.06 -4.72
CA LYS A 21 -17.11 8.70 -3.85
C LYS A 21 -17.39 7.94 -2.55
N ASP A 22 -17.13 6.62 -2.52
CA ASP A 22 -17.42 5.75 -1.37
C ASP A 22 -16.18 5.52 -0.49
N VAL A 23 -15.01 5.98 -0.92
CA VAL A 23 -13.73 5.76 -0.23
C VAL A 23 -13.72 6.38 1.17
N SER A 24 -14.12 7.66 1.29
CA SER A 24 -14.13 8.33 2.61
C SER A 24 -15.02 7.59 3.62
N ALA A 25 -16.22 7.17 3.21
CA ALA A 25 -17.13 6.41 4.07
C ALA A 25 -16.61 5.02 4.44
N ALA A 26 -15.76 4.40 3.62
CA ALA A 26 -15.16 3.11 3.89
C ALA A 26 -13.96 3.19 4.85
N ILE A 27 -13.38 4.37 5.05
CA ILE A 27 -12.27 4.60 5.97
C ILE A 27 -12.84 4.83 7.37
N THR A 28 -12.97 3.76 8.15
CA THR A 28 -13.53 3.79 9.51
C THR A 28 -12.52 3.38 10.57
N LEU A 29 -12.74 3.75 11.82
CA LEU A 29 -11.90 3.35 12.96
C LEU A 29 -11.89 1.83 13.16
N ASP A 30 -13.02 1.16 12.98
CA ASP A 30 -13.18 -0.26 13.26
C ASP A 30 -12.38 -1.17 12.31
N SER A 31 -12.18 -0.76 11.06
CA SER A 31 -11.42 -1.53 10.07
C SER A 31 -9.90 -1.36 10.20
N ARG A 32 -9.41 -0.30 10.83
CA ARG A 32 -7.98 0.06 10.87
C ARG A 32 -7.13 -0.82 11.78
N PRO A 33 -7.55 -1.19 12.99
CA PRO A 33 -6.76 -2.08 13.84
C PRO A 33 -6.38 -3.38 13.13
N VAL A 34 -7.36 -3.99 12.46
CA VAL A 34 -7.15 -5.25 11.72
C VAL A 34 -6.18 -5.06 10.55
N THR A 35 -6.26 -3.94 9.82
CA THR A 35 -5.34 -3.66 8.69
C THR A 35 -3.89 -3.53 9.15
N PHE A 36 -3.61 -2.77 10.21
CA PHE A 36 -2.26 -2.61 10.75
C PHE A 36 -1.70 -3.93 11.29
N ASP A 37 -2.51 -4.70 12.01
CA ASP A 37 -2.09 -5.98 12.59
C ASP A 37 -1.75 -7.00 11.49
N ILE A 38 -2.55 -7.05 10.42
CA ILE A 38 -2.28 -7.93 9.26
C ILE A 38 -0.99 -7.52 8.56
N ILE A 39 -0.82 -6.23 8.22
CA ILE A 39 0.39 -5.76 7.55
C ILE A 39 1.62 -6.06 8.40
N HIS A 40 1.59 -5.73 9.69
CA HIS A 40 2.71 -5.94 10.60
C HIS A 40 3.07 -7.42 10.72
N ALA A 41 2.08 -8.28 10.98
CA ALA A 41 2.30 -9.71 11.12
C ALA A 41 2.84 -10.34 9.84
N ASP A 42 2.28 -9.99 8.69
CA ASP A 42 2.72 -10.57 7.42
C ASP A 42 4.11 -10.04 7.00
N LEU A 43 4.45 -8.78 7.27
CA LEU A 43 5.80 -8.27 7.04
C LEU A 43 6.83 -9.00 7.90
N GLN A 44 6.49 -9.35 9.14
CA GLN A 44 7.36 -10.16 9.99
C GLN A 44 7.46 -11.61 9.52
N GLN A 45 6.33 -12.26 9.30
CA GLN A 45 6.28 -13.71 9.09
C GLN A 45 6.62 -14.13 7.66
N LYS A 46 6.17 -13.36 6.67
CA LYS A 46 6.31 -13.70 5.24
C LYS A 46 7.49 -12.99 4.58
N PHE A 47 7.85 -11.80 5.07
CA PHE A 47 8.96 -11.02 4.49
C PHE A 47 10.20 -10.99 5.39
N GLY A 48 10.16 -11.55 6.61
CA GLY A 48 11.31 -11.64 7.51
C GLY A 48 11.76 -10.29 8.11
N ILE A 49 10.91 -9.27 8.09
CA ILE A 49 11.23 -7.94 8.60
C ILE A 49 10.92 -7.90 10.10
N ALA A 50 11.94 -7.96 10.95
CA ALA A 50 11.75 -8.10 12.39
C ALA A 50 10.99 -6.94 13.06
N ALA A 51 11.19 -5.71 12.60
CA ALA A 51 10.57 -4.50 13.12
C ALA A 51 10.01 -3.63 11.97
N PRO A 52 8.88 -4.02 11.35
CA PRO A 52 8.35 -3.32 10.19
C PRO A 52 7.97 -1.88 10.51
N ARG A 53 8.42 -0.95 9.67
CA ARG A 53 8.01 0.46 9.69
C ARG A 53 6.99 0.72 8.59
N ILE A 54 5.78 1.15 9.00
CA ILE A 54 4.65 1.41 8.11
C ILE A 54 4.42 2.91 8.03
N LEU A 55 4.62 3.51 6.86
CA LEU A 55 4.24 4.90 6.61
C LEU A 55 2.80 4.95 6.10
N VAL A 56 2.02 5.89 6.60
CA VAL A 56 0.59 5.99 6.32
C VAL A 56 0.29 7.30 5.60
N THR A 57 -0.38 7.24 4.45
CA THR A 57 -0.84 8.45 3.77
C THR A 57 -2.08 9.03 4.45
N GLY A 58 -2.29 10.34 4.31
CA GLY A 58 -3.61 10.92 4.46
C GLY A 58 -4.54 10.49 3.32
N LEU A 59 -5.83 10.72 3.50
CA LEU A 59 -6.83 10.56 2.45
C LEU A 59 -6.93 11.81 1.58
N ASN A 60 -6.99 12.96 2.24
CA ASN A 60 -7.21 14.25 1.61
C ASN A 60 -5.90 14.90 1.14
N PRO A 61 -5.96 15.82 0.17
CA PRO A 61 -4.79 16.62 -0.20
C PRO A 61 -4.15 17.27 1.03
N HIS A 62 -2.80 17.33 1.05
CA HIS A 62 -2.01 17.85 2.16
C HIS A 62 -2.35 17.24 3.53
N ALA A 63 -2.79 15.96 3.53
CA ALA A 63 -3.27 15.26 4.73
C ALA A 63 -4.35 16.06 5.50
N GLY A 64 -5.31 16.63 4.75
CA GLY A 64 -6.46 17.36 5.29
C GLY A 64 -6.18 18.79 5.72
N GLU A 65 -4.92 19.25 5.69
CA GLU A 65 -4.51 20.63 6.05
C GLU A 65 -5.14 21.11 7.38
N GLY A 66 -4.96 20.30 8.43
CA GLY A 66 -5.53 20.61 9.76
C GLY A 66 -7.06 20.53 9.83
N GLY A 67 -7.71 19.83 8.89
CA GLY A 67 -9.15 19.65 8.80
C GLY A 67 -9.84 20.61 7.81
N TYR A 68 -9.09 21.48 7.15
CA TYR A 68 -9.66 22.41 6.17
C TYR A 68 -10.11 21.70 4.89
N LEU A 69 -9.38 20.67 4.45
CA LEU A 69 -9.68 19.90 3.23
C LEU A 69 -10.37 18.56 3.52
N GLY A 70 -10.73 18.28 4.77
CA GLY A 70 -11.36 17.06 5.23
C GLY A 70 -10.89 16.73 6.64
N ARG A 71 -11.65 15.91 7.35
CA ARG A 71 -11.38 15.58 8.76
C ARG A 71 -11.01 14.12 8.97
N GLU A 72 -10.96 13.31 7.92
CA GLU A 72 -10.67 11.88 8.00
C GLU A 72 -9.32 11.60 8.66
N GLU A 73 -8.33 12.48 8.44
CA GLU A 73 -7.02 12.39 9.10
C GLU A 73 -7.14 12.56 10.61
N ILE A 74 -7.92 13.55 11.06
CA ILE A 74 -8.09 13.89 12.50
C ILE A 74 -8.99 12.87 13.18
N ASP A 75 -10.12 12.53 12.53
CA ASP A 75 -11.18 11.77 13.17
C ASP A 75 -10.97 10.26 13.07
N VAL A 76 -10.20 9.79 12.08
CA VAL A 76 -10.02 8.36 11.79
C VAL A 76 -8.56 7.93 11.68
N ILE A 77 -7.76 8.54 10.79
CA ILE A 77 -6.45 8.00 10.42
C ILE A 77 -5.44 8.17 11.55
N ALA A 78 -5.33 9.37 12.12
CA ALA A 78 -4.39 9.63 13.22
C ALA A 78 -4.76 8.83 14.49
N PRO A 79 -6.02 8.73 14.93
CA PRO A 79 -6.41 7.83 16.01
C PRO A 79 -6.08 6.37 15.74
N ALA A 80 -6.27 5.89 14.51
CA ALA A 80 -5.92 4.51 14.15
C ALA A 80 -4.40 4.25 14.20
N ILE A 81 -3.58 5.21 13.76
CA ILE A 81 -2.12 5.16 13.89
C ILE A 81 -1.73 5.11 15.37
N ALA A 82 -2.28 5.98 16.21
CA ALA A 82 -2.01 6.00 17.65
C ALA A 82 -2.39 4.67 18.31
N ALA A 83 -3.51 4.08 17.95
CA ALA A 83 -3.93 2.77 18.43
C ALA A 83 -2.99 1.64 17.97
N ALA A 84 -2.44 1.70 16.76
CA ALA A 84 -1.43 0.76 16.27
C ALA A 84 -0.12 0.90 17.06
N GLN A 85 0.34 2.13 17.28
CA GLN A 85 1.52 2.41 18.09
C GLN A 85 1.39 1.91 19.53
N ALA A 86 0.21 2.04 20.14
CA ALA A 86 -0.06 1.52 21.49
C ALA A 86 0.05 -0.02 21.57
N ARG A 87 -0.08 -0.73 20.42
CA ARG A 87 0.15 -2.17 20.31
C ARG A 87 1.58 -2.54 19.89
N GLY A 88 2.49 -1.56 19.81
CA GLY A 88 3.89 -1.79 19.46
C GLY A 88 4.19 -1.82 17.96
N ILE A 89 3.26 -1.39 17.10
CA ILE A 89 3.47 -1.30 15.66
C ILE A 89 4.08 0.06 15.31
N ASP A 90 5.23 0.09 14.62
CA ASP A 90 5.85 1.34 14.14
C ASP A 90 5.08 1.87 12.92
N ALA A 91 3.92 2.47 13.15
CA ALA A 91 3.12 3.16 12.17
C ALA A 91 3.31 4.68 12.31
N ARG A 92 3.54 5.38 11.20
CA ARG A 92 3.84 6.82 11.19
C ARG A 92 3.01 7.55 10.14
N GLY A 93 2.51 8.72 10.49
CA GLY A 93 1.67 9.56 9.62
C GLY A 93 0.56 10.27 10.41
N PRO A 94 -0.52 10.71 9.74
CA PRO A 94 -0.70 10.66 8.28
C PRO A 94 0.19 11.68 7.55
N TYR A 95 0.79 11.25 6.45
CA TYR A 95 1.61 12.11 5.59
C TYR A 95 0.85 12.51 4.33
N PRO A 96 1.09 13.70 3.75
CA PRO A 96 0.59 14.02 2.43
C PRO A 96 1.09 13.01 1.38
N ALA A 97 0.18 12.43 0.60
CA ALA A 97 0.53 11.39 -0.35
C ALA A 97 1.45 11.87 -1.48
N ASP A 98 1.31 13.14 -1.89
CA ASP A 98 2.14 13.77 -2.93
C ASP A 98 3.62 13.89 -2.53
N THR A 99 3.93 13.90 -1.25
CA THR A 99 5.31 14.05 -0.75
C THR A 99 5.88 12.78 -0.13
N LEU A 100 5.05 11.85 0.34
CA LEU A 100 5.47 10.65 1.05
C LEU A 100 6.36 9.74 0.21
N PHE A 101 6.11 9.62 -1.08
CA PHE A 101 6.86 8.75 -1.97
C PHE A 101 8.24 9.30 -2.38
N GLN A 102 8.74 10.33 -1.70
CA GLN A 102 10.11 10.78 -1.89
C GLN A 102 11.11 9.83 -1.20
N HIS A 103 12.27 9.66 -1.81
CA HIS A 103 13.33 8.76 -1.34
C HIS A 103 13.69 8.96 0.15
N LYS A 104 13.71 10.20 0.62
CA LYS A 104 14.05 10.52 2.03
C LYS A 104 13.09 9.91 3.06
N TYR A 105 11.82 9.64 2.69
CA TYR A 105 10.86 8.97 3.55
C TYR A 105 10.90 7.46 3.35
N LEU A 106 11.06 7.03 2.09
CA LEU A 106 11.03 5.61 1.74
C LEU A 106 12.30 4.86 2.15
N ALA A 107 13.43 5.55 2.35
CA ALA A 107 14.70 4.93 2.72
C ALA A 107 14.62 4.08 4.00
N ASP A 108 13.79 4.50 4.94
CA ASP A 108 13.59 3.81 6.22
C ASP A 108 12.23 3.11 6.34
N ALA A 109 11.47 3.03 5.26
CA ALA A 109 10.12 2.45 5.25
C ALA A 109 10.13 1.03 4.70
N ASP A 110 9.38 0.14 5.33
CA ASP A 110 9.19 -1.23 4.86
C ASP A 110 7.89 -1.37 4.05
N CYS A 111 6.90 -0.51 4.35
CA CYS A 111 5.61 -0.49 3.65
C CYS A 111 4.98 0.91 3.71
N VAL A 112 4.28 1.29 2.65
CA VAL A 112 3.40 2.45 2.62
C VAL A 112 1.95 1.96 2.62
N LEU A 113 1.14 2.39 3.60
CA LEU A 113 -0.31 2.17 3.61
C LEU A 113 -0.99 3.36 2.94
N ALA A 114 -1.47 3.16 1.73
CA ALA A 114 -2.26 4.14 0.99
C ALA A 114 -3.76 3.97 1.27
N MET A 115 -4.51 5.06 1.25
CA MET A 115 -5.93 5.03 1.60
C MET A 115 -6.80 4.41 0.51
N TYR A 116 -6.43 4.54 -0.76
CA TYR A 116 -7.18 3.98 -1.89
C TYR A 116 -6.27 3.61 -3.06
N HIS A 117 -6.84 2.87 -3.99
CA HIS A 117 -6.14 2.26 -5.13
C HIS A 117 -5.25 3.25 -5.90
N ASP A 118 -5.81 4.33 -6.42
CA ASP A 118 -5.07 5.26 -7.29
C ASP A 118 -4.14 6.22 -6.51
N GLN A 119 -4.13 6.16 -5.18
CA GLN A 119 -3.15 6.88 -4.38
C GLN A 119 -1.80 6.15 -4.31
N GLY A 120 -1.81 4.83 -4.31
CA GLY A 120 -0.62 4.02 -4.13
C GLY A 120 -0.12 3.32 -5.39
N LEU A 121 -1.02 2.70 -6.16
CA LEU A 121 -0.62 1.83 -7.27
C LEU A 121 0.01 2.56 -8.47
N PRO A 122 -0.39 3.77 -8.88
CA PRO A 122 0.31 4.46 -9.96
C PRO A 122 1.79 4.68 -9.66
N VAL A 123 2.12 5.04 -8.41
CA VAL A 123 3.51 5.22 -7.97
C VAL A 123 4.26 3.89 -7.97
N LEU A 124 3.64 2.83 -7.43
CA LEU A 124 4.22 1.48 -7.43
C LEU A 124 4.51 1.02 -8.86
N LYS A 125 3.54 1.11 -9.77
CA LYS A 125 3.69 0.68 -11.16
C LYS A 125 4.74 1.48 -11.91
N TYR A 126 4.81 2.78 -11.68
CA TYR A 126 5.86 3.63 -12.24
C TYR A 126 7.25 3.22 -11.73
N ALA A 127 7.40 3.01 -10.42
CA ALA A 127 8.68 2.64 -9.81
C ALA A 127 9.16 1.23 -10.19
N THR A 128 8.23 0.30 -10.39
CA THR A 128 8.58 -1.11 -10.68
C THR A 128 8.65 -1.42 -12.18
N PHE A 129 8.26 -0.51 -13.05
CA PHE A 129 8.25 -0.70 -14.52
C PHE A 129 7.58 -2.02 -14.95
N GLY A 130 6.43 -2.36 -14.33
CA GLY A 130 5.68 -3.58 -14.62
C GLY A 130 6.21 -4.86 -13.96
N ARG A 131 7.24 -4.78 -13.13
CA ARG A 131 7.78 -5.91 -12.35
C ARG A 131 7.09 -6.07 -10.97
N GLY A 132 6.01 -5.35 -10.74
CA GLY A 132 5.26 -5.41 -9.49
C GLY A 132 4.55 -6.75 -9.32
N ILE A 133 4.50 -7.23 -8.07
CA ILE A 133 3.76 -8.45 -7.68
C ILE A 133 2.65 -8.03 -6.74
N ASN A 134 1.44 -8.55 -6.97
CA ASN A 134 0.33 -8.37 -6.04
C ASN A 134 0.30 -9.54 -5.05
N ILE A 135 0.37 -9.24 -3.76
CA ILE A 135 0.33 -10.23 -2.68
C ILE A 135 -0.87 -9.96 -1.79
N THR A 136 -1.69 -10.98 -1.56
CA THR A 136 -2.81 -10.88 -0.62
C THR A 136 -2.31 -11.15 0.79
N LEU A 137 -2.48 -10.17 1.69
CA LEU A 137 -2.13 -10.29 3.10
C LEU A 137 -3.28 -10.86 3.93
N GLY A 138 -2.98 -11.35 5.15
CA GLY A 138 -3.96 -11.87 6.09
C GLY A 138 -4.47 -13.29 5.78
N LEU A 139 -3.87 -13.99 4.84
CA LEU A 139 -4.19 -15.38 4.53
C LEU A 139 -3.18 -16.32 5.18
N PRO A 140 -3.58 -17.56 5.55
CA PRO A 140 -2.66 -18.58 6.08
C PRO A 140 -1.68 -19.12 5.03
N LEU A 141 -1.85 -18.74 3.77
CA LEU A 141 -0.99 -19.11 2.64
C LEU A 141 -0.51 -17.86 1.90
N ILE A 142 0.55 -17.97 1.14
CA ILE A 142 1.01 -16.92 0.24
C ILE A 142 0.17 -17.00 -1.04
N ARG A 143 -0.57 -15.93 -1.32
CA ARG A 143 -1.34 -15.78 -2.56
C ARG A 143 -0.77 -14.59 -3.34
N THR A 144 -0.22 -14.89 -4.50
CA THR A 144 0.25 -13.89 -5.45
C THR A 144 -0.68 -13.81 -6.65
N SER A 145 -0.70 -12.70 -7.31
CA SER A 145 -1.36 -12.49 -8.60
C SER A 145 -0.58 -11.48 -9.44
N VAL A 146 -0.76 -11.57 -10.74
CA VAL A 146 -0.14 -10.62 -11.69
C VAL A 146 -0.66 -9.21 -11.46
N ASP A 147 0.15 -8.22 -11.77
CA ASP A 147 -0.17 -6.79 -11.61
C ASP A 147 -0.77 -6.17 -12.89
N HIS A 148 -1.16 -6.98 -13.86
CA HIS A 148 -1.79 -6.52 -15.10
C HIS A 148 -3.25 -6.99 -15.22
N GLY A 149 -4.02 -6.31 -16.08
CA GLY A 149 -5.39 -6.70 -16.39
C GLY A 149 -5.50 -7.99 -17.20
N THR A 150 -6.71 -8.44 -17.48
CA THR A 150 -7.01 -9.69 -18.20
C THR A 150 -6.59 -9.67 -19.67
N ALA A 151 -6.18 -8.52 -20.23
CA ALA A 151 -5.70 -8.37 -21.61
C ALA A 151 -6.60 -9.07 -22.66
N LEU A 152 -7.92 -8.89 -22.53
CA LEU A 152 -8.92 -9.53 -23.40
C LEU A 152 -8.71 -9.20 -24.87
N ASP A 153 -8.21 -8.02 -25.18
CA ASP A 153 -7.84 -7.57 -26.51
C ASP A 153 -6.71 -8.43 -27.11
N LEU A 154 -5.69 -8.78 -26.32
CA LEU A 154 -4.61 -9.66 -26.74
C LEU A 154 -5.09 -11.10 -26.85
N ALA A 155 -5.92 -11.58 -25.92
CA ALA A 155 -6.49 -12.91 -25.95
C ALA A 155 -7.36 -13.13 -27.20
N ALA A 156 -8.12 -12.12 -27.59
CA ALA A 156 -8.97 -12.16 -28.80
C ALA A 156 -8.16 -12.30 -30.11
N GLN A 157 -6.90 -11.86 -30.13
CA GLN A 157 -6.04 -11.94 -31.31
C GLN A 157 -5.35 -13.31 -31.45
N GLY A 158 -5.23 -14.09 -30.38
CA GLY A 158 -4.64 -15.44 -30.41
C GLY A 158 -3.15 -15.50 -30.81
N LEU A 159 -2.44 -14.37 -30.74
CA LEU A 159 -1.07 -14.23 -31.25
C LEU A 159 0.03 -14.55 -30.22
N GLY A 160 -0.33 -14.95 -29.00
CA GLY A 160 0.66 -15.24 -27.94
C GLY A 160 1.50 -14.02 -27.51
N LEU A 161 0.96 -12.82 -27.61
CA LEU A 161 1.65 -11.56 -27.29
C LEU A 161 1.57 -11.17 -25.82
N ALA A 162 0.94 -11.99 -24.98
CA ALA A 162 0.83 -11.72 -23.55
C ALA A 162 2.21 -11.88 -22.88
N ASP A 163 2.58 -10.89 -22.05
CA ASP A 163 3.80 -10.92 -21.26
C ASP A 163 3.57 -11.68 -19.95
N CYS A 164 4.42 -12.68 -19.64
CA CYS A 164 4.35 -13.48 -18.42
C CYS A 164 5.29 -12.96 -17.30
N HIS A 165 6.02 -11.90 -17.52
CA HIS A 165 7.11 -11.42 -16.63
C HIS A 165 6.66 -11.23 -15.18
N SER A 166 5.44 -10.76 -14.95
CA SER A 166 4.86 -10.57 -13.62
C SER A 166 4.54 -11.90 -12.89
N MET A 167 4.49 -13.03 -13.61
CA MET A 167 4.30 -14.37 -13.01
C MET A 167 5.61 -15.09 -12.71
N GLU A 168 6.71 -14.65 -13.29
CA GLU A 168 8.03 -15.27 -13.15
C GLU A 168 8.82 -14.74 -11.95
N GLN A 169 8.33 -13.70 -11.29
CA GLN A 169 8.92 -13.05 -10.11
C GLN A 169 8.34 -13.56 -8.81
#